data_dca43f31d251ac8cdf6472f33a919e78
#
_entry.id   dca43f31d251ac8cdf6472f33a919e78
#
_cell.length_a   1.000
_cell.length_b   1.000
_cell.length_c   1.000
_cell.angle_alpha   90.00
_cell.angle_beta   90.00
_cell.angle_gamma   90.00
#
_symmetry.space_group_name_H-M   'P 1'
#
loop_
_entity.id
_entity.type
_entity.pdbx_description
1 polymer ?
#
loop_
_entity_poly.entity_id
_entity_poly.type
_entity_poly.pdbx_seq_one_letter_code
_entity_poly.pdbx_strand_id
1 'polypeptide(L)'
;VAISQQLRLLGVDCAEKRGYREMPDLKKLGQLATQFVKDTVKDQGKDCIIISHKDGKGKFGRLLAEVWWPDMKVSLNDLLIDEPLAVAYHGQSKSEIYQEHIRCMWWHKTAGNIE
;
A
#
# COMPACT_ATOMS: atom_id res chain seq x y z
N VAL A 1 -25.78 -7.69 11.78
CA VAL A 1 -24.47 -8.32 12.01
C VAL A 1 -23.41 -7.65 11.12
N ALA A 2 -22.42 -7.07 11.75
CA ALA A 2 -21.30 -6.48 11.02
C ALA A 2 -20.35 -7.61 10.58
N ILE A 3 -20.02 -7.63 9.29
CA ILE A 3 -19.03 -8.55 8.75
C ILE A 3 -17.76 -7.77 8.48
N SER A 4 -16.69 -8.16 9.15
CA SER A 4 -15.37 -7.57 8.90
C SER A 4 -14.58 -8.48 7.95
N GLN A 5 -14.06 -7.90 6.87
CA GLN A 5 -13.29 -8.64 5.89
C GLN A 5 -12.01 -7.90 5.57
N GLN A 6 -10.91 -8.64 5.50
CA GLN A 6 -9.62 -8.05 5.13
C GLN A 6 -9.54 -7.85 3.62
N LEU A 7 -9.17 -6.65 3.22
CA LEU A 7 -8.93 -6.31 1.83
C LEU A 7 -7.43 -6.15 1.60
N ARG A 8 -6.97 -6.66 0.46
CA ARG A 8 -5.62 -6.42 -0.01
C ARG A 8 -5.71 -5.51 -1.22
N LEU A 9 -4.90 -4.45 -1.24
CA LEU A 9 -4.90 -3.52 -2.37
C LEU A 9 -4.34 -4.19 -3.62
N LEU A 10 -5.13 -4.14 -4.70
CA LEU A 10 -4.76 -4.75 -5.98
C LEU A 10 -3.57 -4.03 -6.60
N GLY A 11 -2.59 -4.80 -7.04
CA GLY A 11 -1.47 -4.28 -7.81
C GLY A 11 -0.43 -3.49 -7.02
N VAL A 12 -0.49 -3.51 -5.68
CA VAL A 12 0.48 -2.81 -4.84
C VAL A 12 1.05 -3.71 -3.76
N ASP A 13 2.30 -3.48 -3.43
CA ASP A 13 2.99 -4.13 -2.33
C ASP A 13 3.61 -3.06 -1.44
N CYS A 14 3.20 -3.03 -0.18
CA CYS A 14 3.72 -2.08 0.80
C CYS A 14 4.78 -2.76 1.67
N ALA A 15 5.77 -1.97 2.13
CA ALA A 15 6.76 -2.46 3.06
C ALA A 15 6.10 -2.89 4.37
N GLU A 16 6.58 -3.95 4.96
CA GLU A 16 6.01 -4.48 6.19
C GLU A 16 6.28 -3.57 7.39
N LYS A 17 5.27 -3.37 8.21
CA LYS A 17 5.38 -2.57 9.43
C LYS A 17 6.35 -3.18 10.44
N ARG A 18 6.52 -4.49 10.40
CA ARG A 18 7.48 -5.19 11.27
C ARG A 18 8.92 -4.88 10.91
N GLY A 19 9.13 -4.38 9.68
CA GLY A 19 10.44 -4.07 9.17
C GLY A 19 11.18 -5.31 8.67
N TYR A 20 12.42 -5.10 8.36
CA TYR A 20 13.31 -6.12 7.81
C TYR A 20 14.59 -6.13 8.60
N ARG A 21 15.09 -7.30 8.92
CA ARG A 21 16.29 -7.45 9.75
C ARG A 21 17.52 -6.77 9.12
N GLU A 22 17.67 -6.87 7.80
CA GLU A 22 18.81 -6.32 7.06
C GLU A 22 18.68 -4.82 6.78
N MET A 23 17.47 -4.30 6.84
CA MET A 23 17.21 -2.89 6.51
C MET A 23 16.13 -2.33 7.42
N PRO A 24 16.49 -1.91 8.65
CA PRO A 24 15.51 -1.42 9.63
C PRO A 24 14.70 -0.22 9.16
N ASP A 25 15.26 0.62 8.31
CA ASP A 25 14.58 1.83 7.82
C ASP A 25 13.37 1.53 6.91
N LEU A 26 13.27 0.31 6.39
CA LEU A 26 12.08 -0.09 5.63
C LEU A 26 10.82 -0.15 6.50
N LYS A 27 10.98 -0.36 7.80
CA LYS A 27 9.88 -0.25 8.75
C LYS A 27 9.26 1.16 8.73
N LYS A 28 10.11 2.17 8.62
CA LYS A 28 9.66 3.57 8.54
C LYS A 28 8.87 3.81 7.27
N LEU A 29 9.28 3.21 6.16
CA LEU A 29 8.51 3.29 4.91
C LEU A 29 7.12 2.69 5.08
N GLY A 30 7.01 1.53 5.69
CA GLY A 30 5.71 0.90 5.97
C GLY A 30 4.84 1.76 6.87
N GLN A 31 5.43 2.42 7.86
CA GLN A 31 4.71 3.34 8.74
C GLN A 31 4.22 4.58 8.00
N LEU A 32 5.03 5.13 7.10
CA LEU A 32 4.62 6.25 6.25
C LEU A 32 3.44 5.88 5.35
N ALA A 33 3.47 4.71 4.74
CA ALA A 33 2.38 4.22 3.90
C ALA A 33 1.09 4.08 4.70
N THR A 34 1.17 3.52 5.90
CA THR A 34 0.01 3.37 6.79
C THR A 34 -0.55 4.72 7.18
N GLN A 35 0.30 5.67 7.53
CA GLN A 35 -0.15 7.01 7.92
C GLN A 35 -0.78 7.74 6.74
N PHE A 36 -0.23 7.59 5.55
CA PHE A 36 -0.79 8.17 4.33
C PHE A 36 -2.21 7.65 4.09
N VAL A 37 -2.44 6.35 4.24
CA VAL A 37 -3.78 5.77 4.06
C VAL A 37 -4.74 6.33 5.10
N LYS A 38 -4.33 6.40 6.36
CA LYS A 38 -5.16 6.95 7.43
C LYS A 38 -5.52 8.40 7.18
N ASP A 39 -4.56 9.21 6.76
CA ASP A 39 -4.77 10.63 6.46
C ASP A 39 -5.69 10.81 5.26
N THR A 40 -5.55 9.98 4.23
CA THR A 40 -6.40 10.03 3.04
C THR A 40 -7.85 9.69 3.40
N VAL A 41 -8.07 8.66 4.20
CA VAL A 41 -9.41 8.28 4.65
C VAL A 41 -10.03 9.40 5.50
N LYS A 42 -9.24 10.03 6.35
CA LYS A 42 -9.71 11.14 7.17
C LYS A 42 -10.11 12.34 6.33
N ASP A 43 -9.30 12.68 5.32
CA ASP A 43 -9.53 13.85 4.47
C ASP A 43 -10.68 13.65 3.48
N GLN A 44 -10.77 12.46 2.89
CA GLN A 44 -11.77 12.15 1.85
C GLN A 44 -13.08 11.64 2.43
N GLY A 45 -13.08 11.16 3.66
CA GLY A 45 -14.27 10.63 4.31
C GLY A 45 -14.45 9.13 4.11
N LYS A 46 -15.56 8.62 4.66
CA LYS A 46 -15.84 7.18 4.68
C LYS A 46 -16.57 6.67 3.44
N ASP A 47 -17.03 7.57 2.57
CA ASP A 47 -17.83 7.21 1.40
C ASP A 47 -16.94 6.82 0.22
N CYS A 48 -16.05 5.87 0.44
CA CYS A 48 -15.21 5.35 -0.62
C CYS A 48 -15.94 4.29 -1.45
N ILE A 49 -15.50 4.15 -2.69
CA ILE A 49 -15.98 3.13 -3.61
C ILE A 49 -14.92 2.03 -3.65
N ILE A 50 -15.34 0.80 -3.35
CA ILE A 50 -14.44 -0.35 -3.36
C ILE A 50 -14.81 -1.23 -4.54
N ILE A 51 -13.86 -1.41 -5.46
CA ILE A 51 -14.01 -2.34 -6.58
C ILE A 51 -13.23 -3.58 -6.19
N SER A 52 -13.96 -4.65 -5.89
CA SER A 52 -13.35 -5.90 -5.47
C SER A 52 -13.09 -6.82 -6.65
N HIS A 53 -11.96 -7.51 -6.57
CA HIS A 53 -11.56 -8.52 -7.54
C HIS A 53 -11.32 -9.82 -6.79
N LYS A 54 -11.88 -10.91 -7.29
CA LYS A 54 -11.72 -12.21 -6.67
C LYS A 54 -10.32 -12.74 -6.95
N ASP A 55 -9.56 -13.02 -5.87
CA ASP A 55 -8.28 -13.70 -6.01
C ASP A 55 -8.54 -15.19 -6.15
N GLY A 56 -8.36 -15.73 -7.36
CA GLY A 56 -8.59 -17.14 -7.65
C GLY A 56 -7.66 -18.10 -6.91
N LYS A 57 -6.63 -17.59 -6.23
CA LYS A 57 -5.69 -18.38 -5.43
C LYS A 57 -5.91 -18.20 -3.94
N GLY A 58 -6.96 -17.51 -3.54
CA GLY A 58 -7.21 -17.13 -2.16
C GLY A 58 -7.65 -18.29 -1.30
N LYS A 59 -6.72 -19.00 -0.68
CA LYS A 59 -7.02 -20.02 0.33
C LYS A 59 -7.67 -19.43 1.58
N PHE A 60 -7.64 -18.12 1.75
CA PHE A 60 -8.06 -17.45 2.98
C PHE A 60 -9.13 -16.38 2.75
N GLY A 61 -9.76 -16.38 1.59
CA GLY A 61 -10.86 -15.45 1.31
C GLY A 61 -10.47 -13.98 1.26
N ARG A 62 -9.21 -13.67 0.96
CA ARG A 62 -8.78 -12.28 0.79
C ARG A 62 -9.33 -11.75 -0.51
N LEU A 63 -9.93 -10.57 -0.45
CA LEU A 63 -10.35 -9.86 -1.65
C LEU A 63 -9.25 -8.88 -2.05
N LEU A 64 -8.95 -8.87 -3.34
CA LEU A 64 -8.14 -7.81 -3.94
C LEU A 64 -9.06 -6.64 -4.25
N ALA A 65 -8.65 -5.43 -3.91
CA ALA A 65 -9.53 -4.28 -4.05
C ALA A 65 -8.81 -3.05 -4.58
N GLU A 66 -9.54 -2.27 -5.38
CA GLU A 66 -9.20 -0.89 -5.69
C GLU A 66 -10.07 0.01 -4.83
N VAL A 67 -9.49 1.04 -4.25
CA VAL A 67 -10.22 1.99 -3.40
C VAL A 67 -10.25 3.35 -4.07
N TRP A 68 -11.46 3.88 -4.26
CA TRP A 68 -11.71 5.15 -4.93
C TRP A 68 -12.59 6.04 -4.07
N TRP A 69 -12.47 7.35 -4.26
CA TRP A 69 -13.45 8.30 -3.72
C TRP A 69 -14.07 9.08 -4.89
N PRO A 70 -15.36 9.49 -4.76
CA PRO A 70 -16.07 10.12 -5.88
C PRO A 70 -15.38 11.34 -6.49
N ASP A 71 -14.67 12.11 -5.67
CA ASP A 71 -14.02 13.34 -6.12
C ASP A 71 -12.58 13.13 -6.59
N MET A 72 -12.08 11.89 -6.54
CA MET A 72 -10.70 11.58 -6.93
C MET A 72 -10.67 10.99 -8.33
N LYS A 73 -9.64 11.39 -9.09
CA LYS A 73 -9.42 10.90 -10.46
C LYS A 73 -8.56 9.65 -10.50
N VAL A 74 -7.93 9.30 -9.39
CA VAL A 74 -7.04 8.15 -9.27
C VAL A 74 -7.42 7.35 -8.03
N SER A 75 -7.09 6.05 -8.06
CA SER A 75 -7.35 5.18 -6.90
C SER A 75 -6.33 5.42 -5.79
N LEU A 76 -6.67 5.00 -4.58
CA LEU A 76 -5.71 4.97 -3.47
C LEU A 76 -4.50 4.10 -3.84
N ASN A 77 -4.73 3.01 -4.57
CA ASN A 77 -3.68 2.12 -5.06
C ASN A 77 -2.63 2.89 -5.87
N ASP A 78 -3.10 3.70 -6.84
CA ASP A 78 -2.21 4.50 -7.68
C ASP A 78 -1.53 5.61 -6.90
N LEU A 79 -2.22 6.24 -5.95
CA LEU A 79 -1.63 7.27 -5.10
C LEU A 79 -0.45 6.75 -4.30
N LEU A 80 -0.56 5.53 -3.75
CA LEU A 80 0.53 4.93 -2.98
C LEU A 80 1.77 4.70 -3.83
N ILE A 81 1.59 4.39 -5.11
CA ILE A 81 2.71 4.20 -6.04
C ILE A 81 3.30 5.56 -6.43
N ASP A 82 2.45 6.55 -6.72
CA ASP A 82 2.89 7.88 -7.13
C ASP A 82 3.66 8.61 -6.02
N GLU A 83 3.29 8.37 -4.76
CA GLU A 83 3.94 8.97 -3.59
C GLU A 83 5.13 8.13 -3.09
N PRO A 84 5.79 7.34 -3.91
CA PRO A 84 6.69 6.21 -3.64
C PRO A 84 6.55 5.56 -2.25
N LEU A 85 5.31 5.27 -1.84
CA LEU A 85 5.02 4.59 -0.57
C LEU A 85 4.78 3.10 -0.76
N ALA A 86 4.56 2.67 -1.99
CA ALA A 86 4.32 1.27 -2.32
C ALA A 86 4.94 0.95 -3.67
N VAL A 87 5.13 -0.33 -3.92
CA VAL A 87 5.71 -0.86 -5.15
C VAL A 87 4.59 -1.44 -6.00
N ALA A 88 4.59 -1.15 -7.28
CA ALA A 88 3.66 -1.78 -8.22
C ALA A 88 3.94 -3.29 -8.27
N TYR A 89 2.91 -4.09 -7.97
CA TYR A 89 3.02 -5.54 -7.95
C TYR A 89 2.38 -6.15 -9.20
N HIS A 90 3.17 -6.92 -9.93
CA HIS A 90 2.70 -7.60 -11.15
C HIS A 90 3.24 -9.03 -11.25
N GLY A 91 3.57 -9.64 -10.11
CA GLY A 91 4.08 -11.02 -10.06
C GLY A 91 5.59 -11.14 -10.06
N GLN A 92 6.32 -10.04 -9.93
CA GLN A 92 7.78 -10.08 -9.86
C GLN A 92 8.28 -10.78 -8.59
N SER A 93 9.54 -11.17 -8.58
CA SER A 93 10.14 -11.90 -7.48
C SER A 93 10.23 -11.06 -6.19
N LYS A 94 10.32 -11.73 -5.05
CA LYS A 94 10.51 -11.05 -3.75
C LYS A 94 11.77 -10.20 -3.74
N SER A 95 12.83 -10.65 -4.40
CA SER A 95 14.09 -9.91 -4.49
C SER A 95 13.91 -8.59 -5.25
N GLU A 96 13.20 -8.61 -6.36
CA GLU A 96 12.91 -7.41 -7.15
C GLU A 96 12.06 -6.42 -6.34
N ILE A 97 11.03 -6.92 -5.66
CA ILE A 97 10.17 -6.10 -4.80
C ILE A 97 10.97 -5.46 -3.67
N TYR A 98 11.87 -6.22 -3.05
CA TYR A 98 12.73 -5.72 -1.97
C TYR A 98 13.62 -4.57 -2.45
N GLN A 99 14.22 -4.71 -3.64
CA GLN A 99 15.04 -3.65 -4.22
C GLN A 99 14.23 -2.38 -4.52
N GLU A 100 13.00 -2.55 -4.99
CA GLU A 100 12.11 -1.42 -5.24
C GLU A 100 11.68 -0.73 -3.95
N HIS A 101 11.45 -1.48 -2.87
CA HIS A 101 11.18 -0.90 -1.56
C HIS A 101 12.36 -0.07 -1.06
N ILE A 102 13.58 -0.55 -1.28
CA ILE A 102 14.79 0.21 -0.92
C ILE A 102 14.85 1.52 -1.68
N ARG A 103 14.50 1.54 -2.97
CA ARG A 103 14.43 2.77 -3.76
C ARG A 103 13.43 3.75 -3.18
N CYS A 104 12.24 3.28 -2.83
CA CYS A 104 11.21 4.12 -2.21
C CYS A 104 11.70 4.70 -0.89
N MET A 105 12.38 3.88 -0.09
CA MET A 105 12.97 4.33 1.18
C MET A 105 13.98 5.45 0.95
N TRP A 106 14.88 5.30 -0.01
CA TRP A 106 15.89 6.31 -0.32
C TRP A 106 15.24 7.60 -0.85
N TRP A 107 14.18 7.47 -1.64
CA TRP A 107 13.44 8.63 -2.11
C TRP A 107 12.91 9.45 -0.92
N HIS A 108 12.31 8.78 0.06
CA HIS A 108 11.77 9.44 1.25
C HIS A 108 12.86 9.96 2.18
N LYS A 109 14.00 9.29 2.26
CA LYS A 109 15.15 9.80 3.01
C LYS A 109 15.66 11.11 2.39
N THR A 110 15.79 11.13 1.08
CA THR A 110 16.23 12.33 0.34
C THR A 110 15.22 13.47 0.51
N ALA A 111 13.94 13.15 0.54
CA ALA A 111 12.88 14.14 0.74
C ALA A 111 12.72 14.62 2.19
N GLY A 112 13.45 13.99 3.13
CA GLY A 112 13.38 14.34 4.55
C GLY A 112 12.24 13.69 5.33
N ASN A 113 11.55 12.72 4.74
CA ASN A 113 10.42 12.03 5.40
C ASN A 113 10.86 10.87 6.29
N ILE A 114 12.08 10.39 6.09
CA ILE A 114 12.73 9.36 6.91
C ILE A 114 14.07 9.90 7.35
N GLU A 115 14.32 9.86 8.64
CA GLU A 115 15.61 10.28 9.23
C GLU A 115 16.66 9.18 9.15
#